data_46f4ea3e121c95c881a0640613d9bc5b
#
_entry.id   46f4ea3e121c95c881a0640613d9bc5b
#
_cell.length_a   1.000
_cell.length_b   1.000
_cell.length_c   1.000
_cell.angle_alpha   90.00
_cell.angle_beta   90.00
_cell.angle_gamma   90.00
#
_symmetry.space_group_name_H-M   'P 1'
#
loop_
_entity.id
_entity.type
_entity.pdbx_description
1 polymer ?
#
loop_
_entity_poly.entity_id
_entity_poly.type
_entity_poly.pdbx_seq_one_letter_code
_entity_poly.pdbx_strand_id
1 'polypeptide(L)'
;IFSPEVFVSVIFERGNFTHENTMIVANCLRILGFALPFVVYMKIFSSIFFSHENTKTPMYVALVCAFLNAVTSIILMQFIGIYGIIIGSAFSYIADALITFLLLKRKRLIILDVKDVLIFNLKVLLAGALFGVFCFFFLSYYGGTSYYKNVFEYSIFIKFLYLAIFGTI
;
A
#
# COMPACT_ATOMS: atom_id res chain seq x y z
N ILE A 1 -0.51 -8.30 0.65
CA ILE A 1 -1.90 -8.33 1.16
C ILE A 1 -2.26 -9.72 1.69
N PHE A 2 -1.79 -10.81 1.08
CA PHE A 2 -2.22 -12.19 1.43
C PHE A 2 -1.63 -12.76 2.72
N SER A 3 -0.46 -12.32 3.17
CA SER A 3 0.12 -12.77 4.45
C SER A 3 1.02 -11.72 5.12
N PRO A 4 0.50 -10.53 5.43
CA PRO A 4 1.28 -9.50 6.11
C PRO A 4 1.70 -9.93 7.51
N GLU A 5 0.96 -10.84 8.14
CA GLU A 5 1.25 -11.39 9.46
C GLU A 5 2.58 -12.14 9.48
N VAL A 6 2.80 -13.02 8.48
CA VAL A 6 4.07 -13.77 8.35
C VAL A 6 5.23 -12.82 8.13
N PHE A 7 5.06 -11.82 7.28
CA PHE A 7 6.09 -10.81 6.99
C PHE A 7 6.46 -10.02 8.26
N VAL A 8 5.47 -9.51 8.98
CA VAL A 8 5.66 -8.73 10.21
C VAL A 8 6.29 -9.60 11.30
N SER A 9 5.81 -10.83 11.48
CA SER A 9 6.34 -11.72 12.52
C SER A 9 7.80 -12.06 12.29
N VAL A 10 8.20 -12.34 11.06
CA VAL A 10 9.60 -12.67 10.73
C VAL A 10 10.54 -11.51 11.02
N ILE A 11 10.12 -10.27 10.76
CA ILE A 11 10.99 -9.09 10.91
C ILE A 11 10.97 -8.57 12.32
N PHE A 12 9.79 -8.47 12.94
CA PHE A 12 9.60 -7.69 14.17
C PHE A 12 9.31 -8.52 15.42
N GLU A 13 8.82 -9.77 15.31
CA GLU A 13 8.45 -10.59 16.47
C GLU A 13 9.68 -11.09 17.23
N ARG A 14 10.32 -10.16 17.98
CA ARG A 14 11.51 -10.42 18.82
C ARG A 14 11.43 -9.60 20.09
N GLY A 15 11.93 -10.16 21.20
CA GLY A 15 11.97 -9.47 22.48
C GLY A 15 10.58 -9.09 23.00
N ASN A 16 10.33 -7.81 23.22
CA ASN A 16 9.07 -7.30 23.76
C ASN A 16 7.94 -7.13 22.72
N PHE A 17 8.19 -7.45 21.43
CA PHE A 17 7.19 -7.35 20.37
C PHE A 17 6.32 -8.61 20.38
N THR A 18 5.10 -8.47 20.88
CA THR A 18 4.16 -9.58 21.08
C THR A 18 3.39 -9.92 19.79
N HIS A 19 2.76 -11.10 19.76
CA HIS A 19 1.89 -11.52 18.67
C HIS A 19 0.71 -10.55 18.44
N GLU A 20 0.18 -9.91 19.48
CA GLU A 20 -0.85 -8.88 19.34
C GLU A 20 -0.35 -7.68 18.53
N ASN A 21 0.88 -7.24 18.77
CA ASN A 21 1.50 -6.16 18.00
C ASN A 21 1.67 -6.56 16.53
N THR A 22 2.02 -7.83 16.27
CA THR A 22 2.09 -8.40 14.92
C THR A 22 0.76 -8.27 14.18
N MET A 23 -0.35 -8.60 14.84
CA MET A 23 -1.69 -8.49 14.25
C MET A 23 -2.10 -7.05 13.95
N ILE A 24 -1.78 -6.12 14.85
CA ILE A 24 -2.06 -4.68 14.64
C ILE A 24 -1.29 -4.18 13.40
N VAL A 25 0.01 -4.45 13.33
CA VAL A 25 0.85 -4.00 12.21
C VAL A 25 0.45 -4.67 10.90
N ALA A 26 0.10 -5.94 10.92
CA ALA A 26 -0.39 -6.67 9.75
C ALA A 26 -1.69 -6.05 9.19
N ASN A 27 -2.63 -5.68 10.05
CA ASN A 27 -3.86 -5.00 9.64
C ASN A 27 -3.56 -3.59 9.08
N CYS A 28 -2.62 -2.85 9.67
CA CYS A 28 -2.15 -1.58 9.14
C CYS A 28 -1.57 -1.73 7.73
N LEU A 29 -0.75 -2.76 7.50
CA LEU A 29 -0.19 -3.07 6.17
C LEU A 29 -1.27 -3.44 5.16
N ARG A 30 -2.33 -4.14 5.56
CA ARG A 30 -3.49 -4.42 4.69
C ARG A 30 -4.15 -3.15 4.21
N ILE A 31 -4.40 -2.21 5.13
CA ILE A 31 -5.02 -0.91 4.79
C ILE A 31 -4.11 -0.12 3.84
N LEU A 32 -2.81 -0.03 4.15
CA LEU A 32 -1.85 0.65 3.28
C LEU A 32 -1.72 -0.02 1.90
N GLY A 33 -1.85 -1.34 1.83
CA GLY A 33 -1.87 -2.08 0.57
C GLY A 33 -2.95 -1.59 -0.41
N PHE A 34 -4.13 -1.22 0.10
CA PHE A 34 -5.17 -0.60 -0.72
C PHE A 34 -4.84 0.82 -1.17
N ALA A 35 -3.98 1.53 -0.43
CA ALA A 35 -3.56 2.88 -0.78
C ALA A 35 -2.42 2.91 -1.81
N LEU A 36 -1.65 1.81 -1.98
CA LEU A 36 -0.50 1.74 -2.89
C LEU A 36 -0.78 2.20 -4.33
N PRO A 37 -1.88 1.80 -4.99
CA PRO A 37 -2.18 2.29 -6.33
C PRO A 37 -2.23 3.82 -6.41
N PHE A 38 -2.83 4.46 -5.41
CA PHE A 38 -2.95 5.93 -5.36
C PHE A 38 -1.61 6.61 -5.15
N VAL A 39 -0.71 6.01 -4.35
CA VAL A 39 0.67 6.49 -4.21
C VAL A 39 1.43 6.44 -5.54
N VAL A 40 1.24 5.37 -6.32
CA VAL A 40 1.84 5.26 -7.65
C VAL A 40 1.27 6.32 -8.59
N TYR A 41 -0.04 6.52 -8.63
CA TYR A 41 -0.67 7.56 -9.45
C TYR A 41 -0.19 8.95 -9.09
N MET A 42 -0.13 9.28 -7.79
CA MET A 42 0.40 10.55 -7.32
C MET A 42 1.81 10.81 -7.89
N LYS A 43 2.70 9.81 -7.84
CA LYS A 43 4.06 9.93 -8.37
C LYS A 43 4.09 10.12 -9.89
N ILE A 44 3.29 9.36 -10.63
CA ILE A 44 3.19 9.48 -12.10
C ILE A 44 2.68 10.88 -12.46
N PHE A 45 1.61 11.35 -11.84
CA PHE A 45 1.03 12.66 -12.13
C PHE A 45 1.97 13.81 -11.75
N SER A 46 2.69 13.70 -10.63
CA SER A 46 3.71 14.68 -10.26
C SER A 46 4.87 14.71 -11.27
N SER A 47 5.30 13.56 -11.78
CA SER A 47 6.34 13.45 -12.80
C SER A 47 5.94 14.17 -14.10
N ILE A 48 4.66 14.12 -14.48
CA ILE A 48 4.15 14.87 -15.67
C ILE A 48 4.26 16.38 -15.43
N PHE A 49 3.94 16.88 -14.22
CA PHE A 49 4.15 18.29 -13.91
C PHE A 49 5.62 18.68 -13.98
N PHE A 50 6.52 17.84 -13.51
CA PHE A 50 7.97 18.10 -13.56
C PHE A 50 8.50 18.13 -15.00
N SER A 51 8.01 17.26 -15.89
CA SER A 51 8.39 17.29 -17.32
C SER A 51 7.96 18.57 -18.03
N HIS A 52 6.97 19.28 -17.50
CA HIS A 52 6.53 20.59 -17.97
C HIS A 52 7.13 21.76 -17.17
N GLU A 53 8.25 21.54 -16.48
CA GLU A 53 8.97 22.54 -15.66
C GLU A 53 8.11 23.19 -14.55
N ASN A 54 6.97 22.56 -14.22
CA ASN A 54 6.04 23.07 -13.23
C ASN A 54 6.17 22.33 -11.90
N THR A 55 7.16 22.70 -11.11
CA THR A 55 7.40 22.13 -9.79
C THR A 55 6.52 22.72 -8.69
N LYS A 56 6.01 23.93 -8.88
CA LYS A 56 5.21 24.63 -7.87
C LYS A 56 3.86 23.96 -7.61
N THR A 57 3.19 23.51 -8.66
CA THR A 57 1.85 22.88 -8.52
C THR A 57 1.87 21.62 -7.67
N PRO A 58 2.71 20.60 -7.95
CA PRO A 58 2.78 19.41 -7.08
C PRO A 58 3.20 19.75 -5.65
N MET A 59 4.10 20.71 -5.47
CA MET A 59 4.53 21.14 -4.13
C MET A 59 3.36 21.68 -3.30
N TYR A 60 2.53 22.56 -3.87
CA TYR A 60 1.36 23.08 -3.14
C TYR A 60 0.33 21.98 -2.85
N VAL A 61 0.09 21.06 -3.78
CA VAL A 61 -0.80 19.93 -3.56
C VAL A 61 -0.28 19.06 -2.43
N ALA A 62 1.01 18.73 -2.43
CA ALA A 62 1.62 17.95 -1.37
C ALA A 62 1.49 18.60 0.01
N LEU A 63 1.68 19.93 0.11
CA LEU A 63 1.48 20.67 1.35
C LEU A 63 0.04 20.61 1.85
N VAL A 64 -0.94 20.80 0.96
CA VAL A 64 -2.37 20.70 1.31
C VAL A 64 -2.72 19.29 1.76
N CYS A 65 -2.24 18.28 1.04
CA CYS A 65 -2.49 16.88 1.39
C CYS A 65 -1.78 16.46 2.68
N ALA A 66 -0.58 16.96 2.97
CA ALA A 66 0.09 16.74 4.25
C ALA A 66 -0.71 17.35 5.42
N PHE A 67 -1.25 18.55 5.23
CA PHE A 67 -2.13 19.18 6.24
C PHE A 67 -3.43 18.35 6.43
N LEU A 68 -4.07 17.93 5.35
CA LEU A 68 -5.25 17.08 5.41
C LEU A 68 -4.93 15.75 6.13
N ASN A 69 -3.76 15.12 5.84
CA ASN A 69 -3.32 13.93 6.54
C ASN A 69 -3.20 14.16 8.04
N ALA A 70 -2.54 15.24 8.46
CA ALA A 70 -2.38 15.56 9.88
C ALA A 70 -3.74 15.73 10.58
N VAL A 71 -4.64 16.52 9.98
CA VAL A 71 -5.97 16.77 10.56
C VAL A 71 -6.80 15.49 10.63
N THR A 72 -6.89 14.74 9.52
CA THR A 72 -7.69 13.50 9.49
C THR A 72 -7.12 12.43 10.42
N SER A 73 -5.79 12.32 10.50
CA SER A 73 -5.13 11.36 11.40
C SER A 73 -5.38 11.69 12.88
N ILE A 74 -5.31 12.95 13.27
CA ILE A 74 -5.58 13.39 14.65
C ILE A 74 -7.04 13.10 15.03
N ILE A 75 -7.98 13.43 14.14
CA ILE A 75 -9.41 13.20 14.38
C ILE A 75 -9.69 11.70 14.49
N LEU A 76 -9.25 10.91 13.51
CA LEU A 76 -9.51 9.47 13.47
C LEU A 76 -8.78 8.71 14.59
N MET A 77 -7.62 9.17 15.03
CA MET A 77 -6.90 8.58 16.14
C MET A 77 -7.72 8.61 17.44
N GLN A 78 -8.52 9.64 17.68
CA GLN A 78 -9.37 9.74 18.85
C GLN A 78 -10.51 8.69 18.88
N PHE A 79 -10.97 8.24 17.70
CA PHE A 79 -12.07 7.27 17.57
C PHE A 79 -11.58 5.82 17.42
N ILE A 80 -10.50 5.60 16.67
CA ILE A 80 -10.09 4.26 16.21
C ILE A 80 -8.64 3.94 16.64
N GLY A 81 -7.99 4.84 17.40
CA GLY A 81 -6.60 4.65 17.84
C GLY A 81 -5.60 4.61 16.68
N ILE A 82 -4.65 3.69 16.71
CA ILE A 82 -3.55 3.57 15.73
C ILE A 82 -4.07 3.42 14.30
N TYR A 83 -5.17 2.70 14.09
CA TYR A 83 -5.76 2.52 12.76
C TYR A 83 -6.21 3.85 12.15
N GLY A 84 -6.58 4.83 12.97
CA GLY A 84 -6.98 6.16 12.51
C GLY A 84 -5.87 6.90 11.77
N ILE A 85 -4.62 6.75 12.22
CA ILE A 85 -3.45 7.36 11.55
C ILE A 85 -3.26 6.76 10.16
N ILE A 86 -3.38 5.44 10.05
CA ILE A 86 -3.18 4.73 8.79
C ILE A 86 -4.29 5.04 7.79
N ILE A 87 -5.54 5.09 8.26
CA ILE A 87 -6.69 5.45 7.41
C ILE A 87 -6.58 6.91 6.96
N GLY A 88 -6.16 7.82 7.84
CA GLY A 88 -5.91 9.22 7.49
C GLY A 88 -4.85 9.37 6.40
N SER A 89 -3.76 8.60 6.50
CA SER A 89 -2.71 8.56 5.47
C SER A 89 -3.24 8.02 4.14
N ALA A 90 -4.00 6.91 4.16
CA ALA A 90 -4.60 6.35 2.96
C ALA A 90 -5.55 7.33 2.27
N PHE A 91 -6.39 8.02 3.06
CA PHE A 91 -7.28 9.08 2.57
C PHE A 91 -6.50 10.22 1.91
N SER A 92 -5.40 10.65 2.51
CA SER A 92 -4.54 11.71 1.97
C SER A 92 -3.91 11.31 0.62
N TYR A 93 -3.47 10.07 0.45
CA TYR A 93 -2.94 9.58 -0.84
C TYR A 93 -4.01 9.56 -1.93
N ILE A 94 -5.23 9.20 -1.58
CA ILE A 94 -6.38 9.24 -2.52
C ILE A 94 -6.66 10.69 -2.92
N ALA A 95 -6.72 11.60 -1.94
CA ALA A 95 -6.95 13.02 -2.17
C ALA A 95 -5.87 13.64 -3.07
N ASP A 96 -4.59 13.36 -2.80
CA ASP A 96 -3.46 13.84 -3.58
C ASP A 96 -3.54 13.37 -5.04
N ALA A 97 -3.75 12.07 -5.25
CA ALA A 97 -3.90 11.52 -6.60
C ALA A 97 -5.06 12.17 -7.37
N LEU A 98 -6.21 12.38 -6.71
CA LEU A 98 -7.38 13.02 -7.31
C LEU A 98 -7.15 14.49 -7.63
N ILE A 99 -6.62 15.26 -6.68
CA ILE A 99 -6.36 16.71 -6.86
C ILE A 99 -5.33 16.90 -7.99
N THR A 100 -4.25 16.14 -7.98
CA THR A 100 -3.21 16.23 -8.99
C THR A 100 -3.74 15.86 -10.37
N PHE A 101 -4.57 14.81 -10.48
CA PHE A 101 -5.23 14.42 -11.72
C PHE A 101 -6.17 15.53 -12.26
N LEU A 102 -7.01 16.12 -11.39
CA LEU A 102 -7.91 17.20 -11.77
C LEU A 102 -7.15 18.44 -12.26
N LEU A 103 -6.03 18.77 -11.61
CA LEU A 103 -5.18 19.89 -12.03
C LEU A 103 -4.51 19.62 -13.38
N LEU A 104 -4.04 18.39 -13.64
CA LEU A 104 -3.49 17.99 -14.94
C LEU A 104 -4.54 18.13 -16.05
N LYS A 105 -5.76 17.65 -15.80
CA LYS A 105 -6.88 17.77 -16.75
C LYS A 105 -7.24 19.25 -17.00
N ARG A 106 -7.29 20.07 -15.95
CA ARG A 106 -7.61 21.50 -16.06
C ARG A 106 -6.55 22.27 -16.85
N LYS A 107 -5.29 21.94 -16.67
CA LYS A 107 -4.17 22.56 -17.42
C LYS A 107 -3.99 22.00 -18.83
N ARG A 108 -4.79 21.04 -19.26
CA ARG A 108 -4.69 20.35 -20.56
C ARG A 108 -3.30 19.77 -20.83
N LEU A 109 -2.59 19.38 -19.79
CA LEU A 109 -1.26 18.76 -19.90
C LEU A 109 -1.34 17.28 -20.28
N ILE A 110 -2.53 16.70 -20.20
CA ILE A 110 -2.80 15.31 -20.57
C ILE A 110 -4.01 15.27 -21.49
N ILE A 111 -3.85 14.63 -22.64
CA ILE A 111 -4.94 14.21 -23.55
C ILE A 111 -5.27 12.74 -23.19
N LEU A 112 -5.36 12.42 -21.92
CA LEU A 112 -5.79 11.09 -21.50
C LEU A 112 -7.32 11.05 -21.47
N ASP A 113 -7.89 10.21 -22.28
CA ASP A 113 -9.30 9.88 -22.16
C ASP A 113 -9.50 9.08 -20.86
N VAL A 114 -10.50 9.46 -20.06
CA VAL A 114 -10.83 8.76 -18.81
C VAL A 114 -11.03 7.26 -19.04
N LYS A 115 -11.46 6.89 -20.24
CA LYS A 115 -11.61 5.51 -20.67
C LYS A 115 -10.30 4.74 -20.69
N ASP A 116 -9.23 5.36 -21.19
CA ASP A 116 -7.91 4.70 -21.28
C ASP A 116 -7.32 4.44 -19.90
N VAL A 117 -7.49 5.39 -18.98
CA VAL A 117 -7.10 5.24 -17.58
C VAL A 117 -7.91 4.12 -16.90
N LEU A 118 -9.21 4.06 -17.13
CA LEU A 118 -10.08 3.00 -16.60
C LEU A 118 -9.70 1.62 -17.15
N ILE A 119 -9.47 1.50 -18.45
CA ILE A 119 -9.06 0.24 -19.10
C ILE A 119 -7.70 -0.23 -18.54
N PHE A 120 -6.74 0.69 -18.39
CA PHE A 120 -5.45 0.37 -17.79
C PHE A 120 -5.60 -0.14 -16.35
N ASN A 121 -6.40 0.56 -15.53
CA ASN A 121 -6.69 0.13 -14.16
C ASN A 121 -7.33 -1.26 -14.10
N LEU A 122 -8.29 -1.53 -14.99
CA LEU A 122 -8.96 -2.83 -15.06
C LEU A 122 -7.97 -3.94 -15.40
N LYS A 123 -7.05 -3.70 -16.34
CA LYS A 123 -5.98 -4.66 -16.69
C LYS A 123 -5.06 -4.94 -15.51
N VAL A 124 -4.66 -3.90 -14.77
CA VAL A 124 -3.80 -4.04 -13.58
C VAL A 124 -4.53 -4.81 -12.46
N LEU A 125 -5.81 -4.51 -12.24
CA LEU A 125 -6.63 -5.24 -11.26
C LEU A 125 -6.80 -6.70 -11.65
N LEU A 126 -7.04 -7.00 -12.93
CA LEU A 126 -7.13 -8.39 -13.43
C LEU A 126 -5.81 -9.13 -13.25
N ALA A 127 -4.68 -8.52 -13.60
CA ALA A 127 -3.36 -9.12 -13.40
C ALA A 127 -3.08 -9.37 -11.91
N GLY A 128 -3.41 -8.40 -11.04
CA GLY A 128 -3.30 -8.54 -9.59
C GLY A 128 -4.20 -9.63 -9.02
N ALA A 129 -5.43 -9.75 -9.52
CA ALA A 129 -6.37 -10.81 -9.13
C ALA A 129 -5.86 -12.20 -9.55
N LEU A 130 -5.38 -12.35 -10.79
CA LEU A 130 -4.78 -13.60 -11.26
C LEU A 130 -3.55 -14.00 -10.43
N PHE A 131 -2.68 -13.03 -10.15
CA PHE A 131 -1.54 -13.28 -9.27
C PHE A 131 -1.97 -13.65 -7.85
N GLY A 132 -2.99 -12.99 -7.31
CA GLY A 132 -3.57 -13.32 -6.01
C GLY A 132 -4.16 -14.73 -5.94
N VAL A 133 -4.88 -15.13 -6.99
CA VAL A 133 -5.40 -16.50 -7.12
C VAL A 133 -4.26 -17.53 -7.22
N PHE A 134 -3.23 -17.24 -8.01
CA PHE A 134 -2.04 -18.09 -8.11
C PHE A 134 -1.36 -18.25 -6.74
N CYS A 135 -1.12 -17.15 -6.02
CA CYS A 135 -0.56 -17.20 -4.68
C CYS A 135 -1.43 -18.00 -3.71
N PHE A 136 -2.76 -17.84 -3.79
CA PHE A 136 -3.70 -18.59 -2.95
C PHE A 136 -3.61 -20.11 -3.21
N PHE A 137 -3.62 -20.53 -4.48
CA PHE A 137 -3.47 -21.94 -4.85
C PHE A 137 -2.10 -22.49 -4.47
N PHE A 138 -1.05 -21.71 -4.68
CA PHE A 138 0.32 -22.06 -4.31
C PHE A 138 0.45 -22.28 -2.80
N LEU A 139 -0.07 -21.35 -2.00
CA LEU A 139 -0.10 -21.46 -0.55
C LEU A 139 -0.98 -22.62 -0.06
N SER A 140 -2.09 -22.90 -0.74
CA SER A 140 -2.97 -24.03 -0.42
C SER A 140 -2.34 -25.38 -0.77
N TYR A 141 -1.57 -25.46 -1.84
CA TYR A 141 -0.92 -26.69 -2.29
C TYR A 141 0.33 -27.02 -1.48
N TYR A 142 1.17 -26.00 -1.17
CA TYR A 142 2.43 -26.18 -0.44
C TYR A 142 2.31 -25.89 1.06
N GLY A 143 1.28 -25.22 1.52
CA GLY A 143 1.16 -24.72 2.87
C GLY A 143 -0.22 -24.90 3.45
N GLY A 144 -0.59 -26.13 3.77
CA GLY A 144 -1.65 -26.29 4.76
C GLY A 144 -1.26 -25.52 6.02
N THR A 145 -2.26 -24.99 6.75
CA THR A 145 -2.09 -24.18 7.97
C THR A 145 -1.11 -24.77 8.99
N SER A 146 -0.81 -26.07 8.89
CA SER A 146 0.19 -26.80 9.66
C SER A 146 1.63 -26.43 9.29
N TYR A 147 1.91 -26.07 8.02
CA TYR A 147 3.25 -25.71 7.57
C TYR A 147 3.71 -24.36 8.14
N TYR A 148 2.79 -23.40 8.25
CA TYR A 148 3.07 -22.12 8.89
C TYR A 148 3.44 -22.27 10.37
N LYS A 149 2.81 -23.18 11.09
CA LYS A 149 3.11 -23.47 12.49
C LYS A 149 4.52 -24.06 12.66
N ASN A 150 4.93 -24.92 11.73
CA ASN A 150 6.25 -25.56 11.76
C ASN A 150 7.36 -24.65 11.25
N VAL A 151 7.10 -23.77 10.26
CA VAL A 151 8.08 -22.76 9.79
C VAL A 151 8.37 -21.72 10.87
N PHE A 152 7.43 -21.45 11.76
CA PHE A 152 7.65 -20.58 12.92
C PHE A 152 8.63 -21.17 13.94
N GLU A 153 8.72 -22.49 14.04
CA GLU A 153 9.68 -23.18 14.93
C GLU A 153 11.08 -23.36 14.32
N TYR A 154 11.21 -23.28 12.98
CA TYR A 154 12.51 -23.43 12.32
C TYR A 154 13.34 -22.12 12.36
N SER A 155 14.66 -22.32 12.44
CA SER A 155 15.71 -21.31 12.55
C SER A 155 15.45 -20.02 11.76
N ILE A 156 15.81 -18.87 12.34
CA ILE A 156 15.80 -17.52 11.78
C ILE A 156 16.34 -17.48 10.32
N PHE A 157 17.26 -18.35 9.98
CA PHE A 157 17.85 -18.43 8.65
C PHE A 157 16.84 -18.91 7.58
N ILE A 158 15.99 -19.88 7.90
CA ILE A 158 14.97 -20.39 6.96
C ILE A 158 13.86 -19.34 6.78
N LYS A 159 13.53 -18.61 7.84
CA LYS A 159 12.61 -17.46 7.76
C LYS A 159 13.16 -16.36 6.84
N PHE A 160 14.45 -16.06 6.93
CA PHE A 160 15.13 -15.12 6.04
C PHE A 160 15.21 -15.60 4.59
N LEU A 161 15.50 -16.88 4.39
CA LEU A 161 15.55 -17.48 3.05
C LEU A 161 14.16 -17.47 2.38
N TYR A 162 13.12 -17.75 3.15
CA TYR A 162 11.74 -17.67 2.68
C TYR A 162 11.35 -16.23 2.30
N LEU A 163 11.78 -15.25 3.09
CA LEU A 163 11.56 -13.83 2.82
C LEU A 163 12.36 -13.35 1.60
N ALA A 164 13.60 -13.85 1.43
CA ALA A 164 14.44 -13.52 0.28
C ALA A 164 13.89 -14.09 -1.04
N ILE A 165 13.30 -15.27 -1.01
CA ILE A 165 12.76 -15.93 -2.20
C ILE A 165 11.33 -15.44 -2.53
N PHE A 166 10.50 -15.18 -1.53
CA PHE A 166 9.09 -14.85 -1.69
C PHE A 166 8.73 -13.39 -1.33
N GLY A 167 9.61 -12.67 -0.68
CA GLY A 167 9.41 -11.27 -0.24
C GLY A 167 10.00 -10.21 -1.17
N THR A 168 10.64 -10.61 -2.26
CA THR A 168 11.24 -9.69 -3.25
C THR A 168 10.36 -9.45 -4.49
N ILE A 169 9.07 -9.77 -4.42
CA ILE A 169 8.11 -9.46 -5.50
C ILE A 169 7.07 -8.46 -5.02
#